data_e9685375b609087c5a3602d8b942bcd5
#
_entry.id   e9685375b609087c5a3602d8b942bcd5
#
_cell.length_a   1.000
_cell.length_b   1.000
_cell.length_c   1.000
_cell.angle_alpha   90.00
_cell.angle_beta   90.00
_cell.angle_gamma   90.00
#
_symmetry.space_group_name_H-M   'P 1'
#
loop_
_entity.id
_entity.type
_entity.pdbx_description
1 polymer ?
#
loop_
_entity_poly.entity_id
_entity_poly.type
_entity_poly.pdbx_seq_one_letter_code
_entity_poly.pdbx_strand_id
1 'polypeptide(L)'
;HFQEFEDEYLEAMYSYYERDSELLVRTGELASALGVSPASATEMIQRLASKGLVNYIPYKGASLTELGLSLGKQMKRRHRLAEVLLDKLPFFGNVHQTACRLEHAIDDDLEIALSLLLDQPNVDPSGREIPPARDDLAAIIETHANVLRPMSAVSDGGEGEIRMMIISETGSNSLSEIGVTIGTRVMKDNGRWQTSEGVFFEMSENLAEKILLRC
;
A
#
# COMPACT_ATOMS: atom_id res chain seq x y z
N HIS A 1 19.47 -9.94 -2.36
CA HIS A 1 19.06 -11.12 -1.58
C HIS A 1 19.30 -10.99 -0.06
N PHE A 2 20.45 -10.51 0.42
CA PHE A 2 20.69 -10.37 1.88
C PHE A 2 19.87 -9.26 2.53
N GLN A 3 19.59 -8.18 1.81
CA GLN A 3 18.76 -7.08 2.31
C GLN A 3 17.32 -7.54 2.51
N GLU A 4 16.75 -8.27 1.57
CA GLU A 4 15.38 -8.81 1.66
C GLU A 4 15.17 -9.66 2.93
N PHE A 5 16.15 -10.50 3.30
CA PHE A 5 16.06 -11.27 4.54
C PHE A 5 16.10 -10.39 5.80
N GLU A 6 16.89 -9.31 5.80
CA GLU A 6 16.91 -8.35 6.91
C GLU A 6 15.57 -7.64 7.05
N ASP A 7 15.00 -7.23 5.92
CA ASP A 7 13.70 -6.55 5.85
C ASP A 7 12.56 -7.45 6.36
N GLU A 8 12.55 -8.75 5.99
CA GLU A 8 11.59 -9.73 6.51
C GLU A 8 11.64 -9.85 8.06
N TYR A 9 12.84 -9.84 8.63
CA TYR A 9 13.00 -9.90 10.09
C TYR A 9 12.49 -8.62 10.76
N LEU A 10 12.80 -7.45 10.21
CA LEU A 10 12.35 -6.17 10.73
C LEU A 10 10.81 -6.04 10.64
N GLU A 11 10.23 -6.48 9.53
CA GLU A 11 8.78 -6.52 9.34
C GLU A 11 8.10 -7.47 10.32
N ALA A 12 8.65 -8.69 10.49
CA ALA A 12 8.14 -9.65 11.48
C ALA A 12 8.22 -9.10 12.89
N MET A 13 9.35 -8.51 13.28
CA MET A 13 9.52 -7.88 14.60
C MET A 13 8.58 -6.69 14.78
N TYR A 14 8.31 -5.89 13.74
CA TYR A 14 7.32 -4.83 13.79
C TYR A 14 5.91 -5.38 14.04
N SER A 15 5.55 -6.53 13.49
CA SER A 15 4.27 -7.19 13.75
C SER A 15 4.08 -7.62 15.21
N TYR A 16 5.17 -7.93 15.91
CA TYR A 16 5.15 -8.15 17.36
C TYR A 16 5.01 -6.83 18.13
N TYR A 17 5.72 -5.79 17.72
CA TYR A 17 5.66 -4.45 18.29
C TYR A 17 4.25 -3.84 18.17
N GLU A 18 3.54 -4.03 17.06
CA GLU A 18 2.15 -3.58 16.90
C GLU A 18 1.19 -4.18 17.95
N ARG A 19 1.50 -5.37 18.44
CA ARG A 19 0.68 -6.05 19.47
C ARG A 19 1.06 -5.63 20.90
N ASP A 20 2.35 -5.45 21.14
CA ASP A 20 2.91 -5.04 22.41
C ASP A 20 4.28 -4.37 22.18
N SER A 21 4.34 -3.05 22.37
CA SER A 21 5.55 -2.25 22.15
C SER A 21 6.71 -2.58 23.10
N GLU A 22 6.41 -3.18 24.27
CA GLU A 22 7.41 -3.55 25.27
C GLU A 22 7.90 -5.00 25.12
N LEU A 23 7.35 -5.74 24.17
CA LEU A 23 7.64 -7.17 24.00
C LEU A 23 9.09 -7.40 23.53
N LEU A 24 9.81 -8.23 24.27
CA LEU A 24 11.06 -8.83 23.78
C LEU A 24 10.73 -10.10 22.99
N VAL A 25 10.89 -10.04 21.66
CA VAL A 25 10.61 -11.19 20.79
C VAL A 25 11.74 -12.21 20.92
N ARG A 26 11.40 -13.46 21.25
CA ARG A 26 12.39 -14.53 21.33
C ARG A 26 12.84 -14.98 19.94
N THR A 27 14.13 -15.29 19.79
CA THR A 27 14.67 -15.77 18.50
C THR A 27 13.97 -17.03 18.00
N GLY A 28 13.51 -17.92 18.89
CA GLY A 28 12.71 -19.08 18.52
C GLY A 28 11.31 -18.76 17.98
N GLU A 29 10.69 -17.69 18.45
CA GLU A 29 9.40 -17.22 17.92
C GLU A 29 9.57 -16.64 16.51
N LEU A 30 10.64 -15.86 16.28
CA LEU A 30 10.99 -15.36 14.94
C LEU A 30 11.33 -16.51 14.00
N ALA A 31 12.10 -17.50 14.45
CA ALA A 31 12.43 -18.69 13.67
C ALA A 31 11.16 -19.42 13.21
N SER A 32 10.19 -19.60 14.11
CA SER A 32 8.92 -20.25 13.79
C SER A 32 8.07 -19.40 12.84
N ALA A 33 8.01 -18.09 13.05
CA ALA A 33 7.23 -17.17 12.22
C ALA A 33 7.75 -17.07 10.78
N LEU A 34 9.09 -17.10 10.62
CA LEU A 34 9.76 -16.97 9.32
C LEU A 34 10.11 -18.33 8.66
N GLY A 35 9.80 -19.45 9.32
CA GLY A 35 10.09 -20.78 8.78
C GLY A 35 11.56 -21.10 8.65
N VAL A 36 12.43 -20.53 9.50
CA VAL A 36 13.88 -20.73 9.49
C VAL A 36 14.36 -21.51 10.70
N SER A 37 15.64 -21.94 10.69
CA SER A 37 16.21 -22.60 11.86
C SER A 37 16.45 -21.61 13.02
N PRO A 38 16.36 -22.05 14.29
CA PRO A 38 16.69 -21.19 15.44
C PRO A 38 18.12 -20.64 15.40
N ALA A 39 19.05 -21.37 14.82
CA ALA A 39 20.44 -20.93 14.64
C ALA A 39 20.52 -19.78 13.64
N SER A 40 19.86 -19.93 12.47
CA SER A 40 19.80 -18.86 11.45
C SER A 40 19.11 -17.59 11.99
N ALA A 41 18.01 -17.76 12.74
CA ALA A 41 17.34 -16.62 13.37
C ALA A 41 18.24 -15.89 14.36
N THR A 42 18.99 -16.64 15.19
CA THR A 42 19.93 -16.05 16.15
C THR A 42 21.05 -15.29 15.45
N GLU A 43 21.62 -15.86 14.40
CA GLU A 43 22.68 -15.23 13.59
C GLU A 43 22.18 -13.92 12.95
N MET A 44 20.96 -13.94 12.36
CA MET A 44 20.38 -12.75 11.77
C MET A 44 20.11 -11.66 12.80
N ILE A 45 19.55 -12.00 13.96
CA ILE A 45 19.32 -11.04 15.06
C ILE A 45 20.64 -10.42 15.54
N GLN A 46 21.71 -11.21 15.67
CA GLN A 46 23.05 -10.69 16.02
C GLN A 46 23.59 -9.75 14.94
N ARG A 47 23.36 -10.07 13.66
CA ARG A 47 23.73 -9.22 12.54
C ARG A 47 22.95 -7.89 12.55
N LEU A 48 21.63 -7.93 12.75
CA LEU A 48 20.80 -6.74 12.89
C LEU A 48 21.22 -5.89 14.09
N ALA A 49 21.57 -6.53 15.21
CA ALA A 49 22.09 -5.85 16.37
C ALA A 49 23.45 -5.15 16.09
N SER A 50 24.35 -5.79 15.34
CA SER A 50 25.61 -5.18 14.93
C SER A 50 25.44 -3.98 14.01
N LYS A 51 24.31 -3.89 13.30
CA LYS A 51 23.91 -2.74 12.48
C LYS A 51 23.13 -1.68 13.26
N GLY A 52 22.88 -1.88 14.56
CA GLY A 52 22.12 -0.96 15.40
C GLY A 52 20.61 -0.93 15.10
N LEU A 53 20.07 -1.98 14.46
CA LEU A 53 18.65 -2.06 14.12
C LEU A 53 17.83 -2.77 15.21
N VAL A 54 18.51 -3.58 16.04
CA VAL A 54 17.87 -4.39 17.07
C VAL A 54 18.70 -4.31 18.37
N ASN A 55 18.03 -4.24 19.51
CA ASN A 55 18.60 -4.46 20.83
C ASN A 55 18.46 -5.96 21.15
N TYR A 56 19.54 -6.68 21.13
CA TYR A 56 19.56 -8.13 21.42
C TYR A 56 20.05 -8.41 22.83
N ILE A 57 19.27 -9.13 23.61
CA ILE A 57 19.64 -9.61 24.94
C ILE A 57 19.70 -11.15 24.88
N PRO A 58 20.92 -11.74 24.97
CA PRO A 58 21.06 -13.19 24.93
C PRO A 58 20.11 -13.91 25.88
N TYR A 59 19.49 -14.96 25.40
CA TYR A 59 18.50 -15.80 26.10
C TYR A 59 17.17 -15.12 26.51
N LYS A 60 17.04 -13.80 26.37
CA LYS A 60 15.81 -13.08 26.71
C LYS A 60 14.98 -12.74 25.47
N GLY A 61 15.64 -12.27 24.41
CA GLY A 61 14.98 -11.87 23.18
C GLY A 61 15.58 -10.62 22.57
N ALA A 62 14.85 -10.02 21.66
CA ALA A 62 15.25 -8.84 20.93
C ALA A 62 14.07 -7.83 20.82
N SER A 63 14.41 -6.55 20.78
CA SER A 63 13.47 -5.46 20.46
C SER A 63 14.04 -4.60 19.35
N LEU A 64 13.19 -3.89 18.61
CA LEU A 64 13.62 -2.93 17.61
C LEU A 64 14.26 -1.70 18.29
N THR A 65 15.30 -1.15 17.68
CA THR A 65 15.75 0.23 17.97
C THR A 65 14.82 1.22 17.27
N GLU A 66 14.97 2.52 17.50
CA GLU A 66 14.22 3.54 16.74
C GLU A 66 14.42 3.40 15.23
N LEU A 67 15.66 3.15 14.79
CA LEU A 67 15.98 2.93 13.38
C LEU A 67 15.34 1.64 12.86
N GLY A 68 15.46 0.54 13.60
CA GLY A 68 14.84 -0.74 13.24
C GLY A 68 13.31 -0.64 13.20
N LEU A 69 12.71 0.10 14.13
CA LEU A 69 11.29 0.37 14.17
C LEU A 69 10.81 1.16 12.93
N SER A 70 11.56 2.18 12.54
CA SER A 70 11.27 2.97 11.35
C SER A 70 11.30 2.10 10.08
N LEU A 71 12.32 1.26 9.92
CA LEU A 71 12.44 0.36 8.76
C LEU A 71 11.38 -0.73 8.77
N GLY A 72 11.13 -1.38 9.90
CA GLY A 72 10.08 -2.40 10.01
C GLY A 72 8.68 -1.84 9.74
N LYS A 73 8.41 -0.64 10.22
CA LYS A 73 7.18 0.11 9.95
C LYS A 73 7.02 0.40 8.45
N GLN A 74 8.10 0.83 7.79
CA GLN A 74 8.10 1.10 6.35
C GLN A 74 7.81 -0.18 5.54
N MET A 75 8.48 -1.28 5.86
CA MET A 75 8.23 -2.57 5.19
C MET A 75 6.78 -3.01 5.39
N LYS A 76 6.26 -2.93 6.61
CA LYS A 76 4.87 -3.27 6.91
C LYS A 76 3.87 -2.40 6.13
N ARG A 77 4.16 -1.11 5.99
CA ARG A 77 3.36 -0.20 5.16
C ARG A 77 3.36 -0.64 3.70
N ARG A 78 4.53 -0.92 3.12
CA ARG A 78 4.68 -1.36 1.73
C ARG A 78 3.97 -2.66 1.46
N HIS A 79 4.07 -3.61 2.39
CA HIS A 79 3.34 -4.87 2.35
C HIS A 79 1.82 -4.64 2.26
N ARG A 80 1.27 -3.86 3.19
CA ARG A 80 -0.18 -3.59 3.24
C ARG A 80 -0.68 -2.78 2.04
N LEU A 81 0.11 -1.85 1.52
CA LEU A 81 -0.19 -1.17 0.25
C LEU A 81 -0.22 -2.14 -0.93
N ALA A 82 0.71 -3.09 -0.98
CA ALA A 82 0.71 -4.13 -2.00
C ALA A 82 -0.52 -5.04 -1.89
N GLU A 83 -0.97 -5.41 -0.67
CA GLU A 83 -2.21 -6.15 -0.46
C GLU A 83 -3.44 -5.37 -0.98
N VAL A 84 -3.53 -4.05 -0.69
CA VAL A 84 -4.61 -3.19 -1.21
C VAL A 84 -4.57 -3.10 -2.74
N LEU A 85 -3.38 -2.96 -3.34
CA LEU A 85 -3.23 -2.95 -4.79
C LEU A 85 -3.75 -4.24 -5.40
N LEU A 86 -3.33 -5.39 -4.88
CA LEU A 86 -3.72 -6.71 -5.40
C LEU A 86 -5.23 -6.97 -5.26
N ASP A 87 -5.85 -6.47 -4.19
CA ASP A 87 -7.30 -6.57 -3.98
C ASP A 87 -8.10 -5.78 -5.02
N LYS A 88 -7.57 -4.64 -5.47
CA LYS A 88 -8.21 -3.82 -6.52
C LYS A 88 -8.00 -4.36 -7.95
N LEU A 89 -7.04 -5.23 -8.15
CA LEU A 89 -6.75 -5.85 -9.45
C LEU A 89 -7.57 -7.14 -9.64
N PRO A 90 -7.80 -7.60 -10.88
CA PRO A 90 -8.35 -8.94 -11.15
C PRO A 90 -7.28 -10.01 -10.86
N PHE A 91 -6.88 -10.12 -9.60
CA PHE A 91 -5.82 -11.01 -9.14
C PHE A 91 -6.43 -12.27 -8.50
N PHE A 92 -6.04 -13.45 -8.98
CA PHE A 92 -6.56 -14.74 -8.53
C PHE A 92 -5.57 -15.57 -7.73
N GLY A 93 -4.39 -15.03 -7.47
CA GLY A 93 -3.31 -15.69 -6.72
C GLY A 93 -3.45 -15.49 -5.20
N ASN A 94 -2.46 -15.94 -4.46
CA ASN A 94 -2.35 -15.67 -3.03
C ASN A 94 -1.87 -14.23 -2.81
N VAL A 95 -2.77 -13.37 -2.34
CA VAL A 95 -2.51 -11.94 -2.10
C VAL A 95 -1.32 -11.75 -1.17
N HIS A 96 -1.34 -12.40 0.00
CA HIS A 96 -0.29 -12.24 1.00
C HIS A 96 1.10 -12.66 0.48
N GLN A 97 1.21 -13.85 -0.13
CA GLN A 97 2.49 -14.30 -0.69
C GLN A 97 3.01 -13.40 -1.81
N THR A 98 2.12 -12.79 -2.58
CA THR A 98 2.54 -11.88 -3.64
C THR A 98 2.91 -10.52 -3.08
N ALA A 99 2.19 -10.02 -2.07
CA ALA A 99 2.55 -8.79 -1.36
C ALA A 99 3.93 -8.89 -0.70
N CYS A 100 4.28 -10.02 -0.05
CA CYS A 100 5.62 -10.28 0.49
C CYS A 100 6.75 -10.17 -0.53
N ARG A 101 6.49 -10.47 -1.79
CA ARG A 101 7.48 -10.30 -2.86
C ARG A 101 7.52 -8.88 -3.42
N LEU A 102 6.37 -8.23 -3.48
CA LEU A 102 6.26 -6.88 -4.02
C LEU A 102 6.85 -5.83 -3.09
N GLU A 103 6.69 -5.97 -1.78
CA GLU A 103 7.15 -4.98 -0.80
C GLU A 103 8.63 -4.63 -0.93
N HIS A 104 9.48 -5.63 -1.29
CA HIS A 104 10.90 -5.43 -1.50
C HIS A 104 11.25 -4.68 -2.79
N ALA A 105 10.32 -4.64 -3.75
CA ALA A 105 10.47 -3.89 -4.99
C ALA A 105 9.88 -2.46 -4.90
N ILE A 106 9.12 -2.18 -3.84
CA ILE A 106 8.54 -0.86 -3.61
C ILE A 106 9.60 0.05 -2.97
N ASP A 107 10.13 0.98 -3.75
CA ASP A 107 10.95 2.09 -3.27
C ASP A 107 10.09 3.27 -2.80
N ASP A 108 10.72 4.36 -2.42
CA ASP A 108 10.04 5.56 -1.92
C ASP A 108 9.15 6.20 -3.01
N ASP A 109 9.60 6.24 -4.25
CA ASP A 109 8.83 6.82 -5.37
C ASP A 109 7.59 5.98 -5.67
N LEU A 110 7.73 4.66 -5.67
CA LEU A 110 6.61 3.75 -5.88
C LEU A 110 5.65 3.75 -4.68
N GLU A 111 6.15 3.88 -3.44
CA GLU A 111 5.32 4.02 -2.24
C GLU A 111 4.44 5.27 -2.32
N ILE A 112 5.00 6.41 -2.75
CA ILE A 112 4.25 7.66 -3.00
C ILE A 112 3.18 7.40 -4.08
N ALA A 113 3.59 6.85 -5.22
CA ALA A 113 2.69 6.59 -6.34
C ALA A 113 1.54 5.65 -5.96
N LEU A 114 1.81 4.57 -5.23
CA LEU A 114 0.79 3.65 -4.73
C LEU A 114 -0.14 4.32 -3.71
N SER A 115 0.40 5.12 -2.79
CA SER A 115 -0.41 5.85 -1.82
C SER A 115 -1.41 6.79 -2.51
N LEU A 116 -0.96 7.49 -3.55
CA LEU A 116 -1.82 8.39 -4.34
C LEU A 116 -2.82 7.61 -5.20
N LEU A 117 -2.38 6.54 -5.87
CA LEU A 117 -3.21 5.69 -6.71
C LEU A 117 -4.35 5.05 -5.93
N LEU A 118 -4.07 4.62 -4.71
CA LEU A 118 -5.01 3.91 -3.83
C LEU A 118 -5.84 4.85 -2.94
N ASP A 119 -5.73 6.16 -3.14
CA ASP A 119 -6.41 7.19 -2.34
C ASP A 119 -6.08 7.11 -0.85
N GLN A 120 -4.78 6.95 -0.54
CA GLN A 120 -4.24 6.94 0.81
C GLN A 120 -4.99 6.00 1.77
N PRO A 121 -5.04 4.69 1.50
CA PRO A 121 -5.82 3.77 2.31
C PRO A 121 -5.28 3.70 3.74
N ASN A 122 -6.20 3.68 4.71
CA ASN A 122 -5.87 3.59 6.14
C ASN A 122 -5.84 2.15 6.65
N VAL A 123 -6.48 1.23 5.92
CA VAL A 123 -6.57 -0.19 6.28
C VAL A 123 -6.31 -1.08 5.07
N ASP A 124 -5.77 -2.26 5.32
CA ASP A 124 -5.62 -3.31 4.32
C ASP A 124 -6.94 -4.09 4.11
N PRO A 125 -7.03 -5.00 3.12
CA PRO A 125 -8.24 -5.78 2.86
C PRO A 125 -8.69 -6.66 4.04
N SER A 126 -7.81 -6.94 5.02
CA SER A 126 -8.12 -7.68 6.24
C SER A 126 -8.59 -6.78 7.38
N GLY A 127 -8.65 -5.45 7.17
CA GLY A 127 -9.04 -4.46 8.19
C GLY A 127 -7.91 -4.06 9.14
N ARG A 128 -6.64 -4.42 8.86
CA ARG A 128 -5.49 -4.02 9.68
C ARG A 128 -5.05 -2.62 9.27
N GLU A 129 -4.70 -1.78 10.24
CA GLU A 129 -4.25 -0.42 10.01
C GLU A 129 -2.97 -0.38 9.17
N ILE A 130 -2.92 0.46 8.13
CA ILE A 130 -1.71 0.70 7.35
C ILE A 130 -0.87 1.74 8.09
N PRO A 131 0.38 1.41 8.49
CA PRO A 131 1.23 2.37 9.18
C PRO A 131 1.37 3.67 8.38
N PRO A 132 1.44 4.83 9.04
CA PRO A 132 1.67 6.10 8.35
C PRO A 132 3.01 6.08 7.61
N ALA A 133 3.07 6.80 6.50
CA ALA A 133 4.30 7.02 5.75
C ALA A 133 5.36 7.73 6.61
N ARG A 134 6.61 7.60 6.25
CA ARG A 134 7.70 8.41 6.79
C ARG A 134 7.42 9.89 6.49
N ASP A 135 7.76 10.79 7.41
CA ASP A 135 7.37 12.21 7.38
C ASP A 135 7.69 12.92 6.05
N ASP A 136 8.87 12.63 5.48
CA ASP A 136 9.28 13.17 4.19
C ASP A 136 8.41 12.70 3.01
N LEU A 137 8.01 11.42 3.01
CA LEU A 137 7.10 10.88 2.01
C LEU A 137 5.66 11.36 2.24
N ALA A 138 5.23 11.45 3.49
CA ALA A 138 3.91 11.94 3.87
C ALA A 138 3.68 13.38 3.37
N ALA A 139 4.67 14.26 3.49
CA ALA A 139 4.60 15.63 2.99
C ALA A 139 4.44 15.68 1.46
N ILE A 140 5.13 14.79 0.72
CA ILE A 140 4.99 14.70 -0.74
C ILE A 140 3.60 14.16 -1.10
N ILE A 141 3.15 13.09 -0.43
CA ILE A 141 1.84 12.48 -0.64
C ILE A 141 0.73 13.52 -0.39
N GLU A 142 0.80 14.27 0.70
CA GLU A 142 -0.17 15.31 1.04
C GLU A 142 -0.22 16.41 -0.02
N THR A 143 0.94 16.86 -0.48
CA THR A 143 1.04 17.89 -1.53
C THR A 143 0.40 17.44 -2.84
N HIS A 144 0.44 16.13 -3.14
CA HIS A 144 -0.07 15.56 -4.38
C HIS A 144 -1.40 14.80 -4.21
N ALA A 145 -1.98 14.79 -3.03
CA ALA A 145 -3.20 14.03 -2.69
C ALA A 145 -4.40 14.33 -3.60
N ASN A 146 -4.41 15.49 -4.25
CA ASN A 146 -5.48 15.90 -5.16
C ASN A 146 -5.16 15.67 -6.65
N VAL A 147 -4.00 15.07 -6.98
CA VAL A 147 -3.59 14.88 -8.38
C VAL A 147 -4.38 13.77 -9.06
N LEU A 148 -4.72 12.70 -8.32
CA LEU A 148 -5.58 11.62 -8.79
C LEU A 148 -6.65 11.33 -7.75
N ARG A 149 -7.91 11.34 -8.16
CA ARG A 149 -9.06 11.02 -7.31
C ARG A 149 -9.98 10.03 -8.04
N PRO A 150 -10.54 9.04 -7.34
CA PRO A 150 -11.60 8.22 -7.93
C PRO A 150 -12.82 9.10 -8.25
N MET A 151 -13.51 8.80 -9.34
CA MET A 151 -14.74 9.52 -9.71
C MET A 151 -15.78 9.50 -8.59
N SER A 152 -15.86 8.43 -7.80
CA SER A 152 -16.76 8.33 -6.64
C SER A 152 -16.50 9.41 -5.58
N ALA A 153 -15.25 9.84 -5.39
CA ALA A 153 -14.85 10.84 -4.40
C ALA A 153 -15.03 12.31 -4.88
N VAL A 154 -15.44 12.51 -6.14
CA VAL A 154 -15.65 13.86 -6.70
C VAL A 154 -17.04 14.36 -6.34
N SER A 155 -17.11 15.56 -5.73
CA SER A 155 -18.36 16.23 -5.38
C SER A 155 -19.03 16.84 -6.61
N ASP A 156 -20.32 17.18 -6.50
CA ASP A 156 -21.01 17.94 -7.54
C ASP A 156 -20.31 19.28 -7.80
N GLY A 157 -20.20 19.64 -9.08
CA GLY A 157 -19.44 20.78 -9.57
C GLY A 157 -17.94 20.48 -9.77
N GLY A 158 -17.45 19.33 -9.31
CA GLY A 158 -16.06 18.92 -9.53
C GLY A 158 -15.83 18.40 -10.93
N GLU A 159 -14.65 18.68 -11.46
CA GLU A 159 -14.23 18.29 -12.82
C GLU A 159 -12.84 17.66 -12.79
N GLY A 160 -12.51 16.92 -13.83
CA GLY A 160 -11.18 16.33 -14.01
C GLY A 160 -11.04 15.60 -15.34
N GLU A 161 -9.81 15.19 -15.61
CA GLU A 161 -9.47 14.41 -16.79
C GLU A 161 -9.27 12.94 -16.39
N ILE A 162 -9.91 12.01 -17.09
CA ILE A 162 -9.74 10.56 -16.86
C ILE A 162 -8.30 10.16 -17.19
N ARG A 163 -7.58 9.66 -16.17
CA ARG A 163 -6.17 9.26 -16.31
C ARG A 163 -5.96 7.75 -16.22
N MET A 164 -6.88 7.06 -15.56
CA MET A 164 -6.78 5.61 -15.39
C MET A 164 -8.17 4.98 -15.24
N MET A 165 -8.33 3.79 -15.83
CA MET A 165 -9.50 2.94 -15.67
C MET A 165 -9.05 1.52 -15.31
N ILE A 166 -9.43 1.03 -14.14
CA ILE A 166 -9.15 -0.34 -13.68
C ILE A 166 -10.44 -1.16 -13.82
N ILE A 167 -10.85 -1.41 -15.06
CA ILE A 167 -12.12 -2.03 -15.42
C ILE A 167 -11.91 -3.13 -16.44
N SER A 168 -12.93 -4.00 -16.60
CA SER A 168 -12.92 -5.04 -17.62
C SER A 168 -12.93 -4.45 -19.03
N GLU A 169 -12.49 -5.24 -20.01
CA GLU A 169 -12.57 -4.87 -21.44
C GLU A 169 -14.00 -4.51 -21.85
N THR A 170 -14.99 -5.27 -21.40
CA THR A 170 -16.41 -4.99 -21.67
C THR A 170 -16.82 -3.62 -21.11
N GLY A 171 -16.42 -3.30 -19.87
CA GLY A 171 -16.70 -2.00 -19.26
C GLY A 171 -16.01 -0.85 -20.00
N SER A 172 -14.77 -1.06 -20.43
CA SER A 172 -14.01 -0.08 -21.23
C SER A 172 -14.67 0.18 -22.58
N ASN A 173 -15.11 -0.86 -23.27
CA ASN A 173 -15.80 -0.76 -24.56
C ASN A 173 -17.13 0.01 -24.41
N SER A 174 -17.94 -0.32 -23.40
CA SER A 174 -19.23 0.37 -23.16
C SER A 174 -19.03 1.87 -22.88
N LEU A 175 -18.00 2.25 -22.13
CA LEU A 175 -17.68 3.66 -21.88
C LEU A 175 -17.14 4.33 -23.16
N SER A 176 -16.34 3.64 -23.93
CA SER A 176 -15.80 4.14 -25.20
C SER A 176 -16.90 4.43 -26.24
N GLU A 177 -17.96 3.62 -26.28
CA GLU A 177 -19.11 3.84 -27.17
C GLU A 177 -19.83 5.18 -26.91
N ILE A 178 -19.75 5.70 -25.69
CA ILE A 178 -20.31 7.00 -25.31
C ILE A 178 -19.22 8.10 -25.23
N GLY A 179 -18.04 7.86 -25.77
CA GLY A 179 -16.93 8.83 -25.80
C GLY A 179 -16.18 9.01 -24.48
N VAL A 180 -16.37 8.12 -23.51
CA VAL A 180 -15.68 8.15 -22.20
C VAL A 180 -14.47 7.24 -22.25
N THR A 181 -13.29 7.84 -22.40
CA THR A 181 -11.99 7.15 -22.52
C THR A 181 -10.93 7.83 -21.66
N ILE A 182 -9.73 7.25 -21.58
CA ILE A 182 -8.57 7.93 -20.97
C ILE A 182 -8.29 9.22 -21.75
N GLY A 183 -8.14 10.34 -21.04
CA GLY A 183 -7.97 11.67 -21.59
C GLY A 183 -9.28 12.48 -21.71
N THR A 184 -10.45 11.84 -21.56
CA THR A 184 -11.72 12.57 -21.57
C THR A 184 -11.85 13.45 -20.33
N ARG A 185 -12.19 14.73 -20.52
CA ARG A 185 -12.57 15.61 -19.42
C ARG A 185 -14.03 15.42 -19.08
N VAL A 186 -14.30 15.30 -17.79
CA VAL A 186 -15.64 15.08 -17.25
C VAL A 186 -15.91 16.04 -16.08
N MET A 187 -17.16 16.41 -15.92
CA MET A 187 -17.65 17.21 -14.80
C MET A 187 -18.85 16.48 -14.17
N LYS A 188 -18.97 16.56 -12.85
CA LYS A 188 -20.13 16.03 -12.12
C LYS A 188 -21.15 17.15 -11.88
N ASP A 189 -22.37 16.94 -12.32
CA ASP A 189 -23.48 17.87 -12.12
C ASP A 189 -24.74 17.12 -11.68
N ASN A 190 -25.28 17.50 -10.50
CA ASN A 190 -26.48 16.90 -9.90
C ASN A 190 -26.45 15.35 -9.86
N GLY A 191 -25.31 14.78 -9.51
CA GLY A 191 -25.09 13.33 -9.42
C GLY A 191 -24.82 12.64 -10.76
N ARG A 192 -24.87 13.36 -11.88
CA ARG A 192 -24.56 12.86 -13.22
C ARG A 192 -23.20 13.34 -13.69
N TRP A 193 -22.60 12.59 -14.56
CA TRP A 193 -21.37 12.98 -15.22
C TRP A 193 -21.65 13.52 -16.62
N GLN A 194 -20.92 14.55 -17.00
CA GLN A 194 -20.97 15.13 -18.34
C GLN A 194 -19.55 15.19 -18.92
N THR A 195 -19.37 14.77 -20.16
CA THR A 195 -18.12 14.97 -20.89
C THR A 195 -18.00 16.41 -21.38
N SER A 196 -16.79 16.86 -21.73
CA SER A 196 -16.56 18.15 -22.39
C SER A 196 -17.31 18.32 -23.70
N GLU A 197 -17.74 17.23 -24.34
CA GLU A 197 -18.53 17.22 -25.56
C GLU A 197 -20.05 17.27 -25.30
N GLY A 198 -20.47 17.33 -24.03
CA GLY A 198 -21.86 17.47 -23.64
C GLY A 198 -22.62 16.16 -23.47
N VAL A 199 -21.95 15.00 -23.52
CA VAL A 199 -22.58 13.71 -23.32
C VAL A 199 -22.79 13.47 -21.82
N PHE A 200 -24.04 13.25 -21.41
CA PHE A 200 -24.38 12.89 -20.03
C PHE A 200 -24.36 11.37 -19.85
N PHE A 201 -23.82 10.91 -18.75
CA PHE A 201 -23.79 9.49 -18.38
C PHE A 201 -23.88 9.29 -16.87
N GLU A 202 -24.33 8.11 -16.49
CA GLU A 202 -24.39 7.66 -15.11
C GLU A 202 -23.58 6.37 -14.99
N MET A 203 -23.00 6.14 -13.82
CA MET A 203 -22.32 4.89 -13.53
C MET A 203 -22.57 4.49 -12.07
N SER A 204 -22.39 3.19 -11.79
CA SER A 204 -22.45 2.70 -10.42
C SER A 204 -21.27 3.24 -9.61
N GLU A 205 -21.45 3.36 -8.31
CA GLU A 205 -20.39 3.78 -7.38
C GLU A 205 -19.16 2.85 -7.47
N ASN A 206 -19.38 1.54 -7.56
CA ASN A 206 -18.30 0.56 -7.76
C ASN A 206 -17.50 0.80 -9.06
N LEU A 207 -18.14 1.26 -10.14
CA LEU A 207 -17.42 1.59 -11.37
C LEU A 207 -16.68 2.93 -11.23
N ALA A 208 -17.30 3.90 -10.57
CA ALA A 208 -16.72 5.21 -10.30
C ALA A 208 -15.46 5.15 -9.40
N GLU A 209 -15.38 4.17 -8.49
CA GLU A 209 -14.18 3.91 -7.69
C GLU A 209 -12.97 3.42 -8.50
N LYS A 210 -13.23 2.80 -9.66
CA LYS A 210 -12.21 2.20 -10.53
C LYS A 210 -11.71 3.12 -11.64
N ILE A 211 -12.24 4.34 -11.70
CA ILE A 211 -11.85 5.36 -12.69
C ILE A 211 -11.28 6.55 -11.95
N LEU A 212 -10.01 6.87 -12.25
CA LEU A 212 -9.28 7.93 -11.58
C LEU A 212 -9.22 9.17 -12.46
N LEU A 213 -9.58 10.30 -11.86
CA LEU A 213 -9.49 11.63 -12.46
C LEU A 213 -8.26 12.36 -11.95
N ARG A 214 -7.65 13.13 -12.82
CA ARG A 214 -6.75 14.24 -12.47
C ARG A 214 -7.61 15.49 -12.36
N CYS A 215 -7.79 15.96 -11.13
CA CYS A 215 -8.50 17.20 -10.80
C CYS A 215 -7.59 18.42 -10.86
#